data_0b67f2bd3dafd7e26616f1f25902865f
#
_entry.id   0b67f2bd3dafd7e26616f1f25902865f
#
_cell.length_a   1.000
_cell.length_b   1.000
_cell.length_c   1.000
_cell.angle_alpha   90.00
_cell.angle_beta   90.00
_cell.angle_gamma   90.00
#
_symmetry.space_group_name_H-M   'P 1'
#
loop_
_entity.id
_entity.type
_entity.pdbx_description
1 polymer ?
#
loop_
_entity_poly.entity_id
_entity_poly.type
_entity_poly.pdbx_seq_one_letter_code
_entity_poly.pdbx_strand_id
1 'polypeptide(L)'
;MTPLPVAAIGGAIESRICDTCQPYLRESPGTAGRILGRLDQTVTFQAVGRSADSTWLQVNLTNDPRRRFGWVFRDLTALRDADVSMLPVTGEVVDATPAPLSIASNSGLISGVSATARQIFLRGQALGNRAHVFTRVGDSITASPYFLTPLSSGNYDLGAYQNELWDTLRFSSSFGDASLAAGNGWGADRILQNGFNAPEVCGDEPPLVCEYRIRKPAVALIMIGTNDSGGVDPAVYERNLSRIVEISIEMGVIPVLSTIPPKLNDAWNGERALQWNRIIKNVAQRYDVPLMDYWLALQNAPNYGLSEDGIHPSAPPDGNTARFTPEGLRYGYTIRNLVALQALDALRRYVLY
;
A
#
# COMPACT_ATOMS: atom_id res chain seq x y z
N MET A 1 36.47 17.99 4.01
CA MET A 1 36.69 17.12 2.85
C MET A 1 37.15 15.77 3.39
N THR A 2 36.26 14.82 3.51
CA THR A 2 36.58 13.46 3.90
C THR A 2 37.02 12.71 2.63
N PRO A 3 38.17 12.03 2.60
CA PRO A 3 38.64 11.34 1.40
C PRO A 3 37.69 10.19 1.04
N LEU A 4 37.41 10.08 -0.26
CA LEU A 4 36.68 8.93 -0.85
C LEU A 4 37.48 7.65 -0.59
N PRO A 5 36.84 6.55 -0.20
CA PRO A 5 37.55 5.28 -0.07
C PRO A 5 37.99 4.80 -1.46
N VAL A 6 39.26 4.42 -1.53
CA VAL A 6 39.93 3.84 -2.70
C VAL A 6 39.22 2.51 -3.04
N ALA A 7 38.85 2.35 -4.30
CA ALA A 7 38.23 1.14 -4.84
C ALA A 7 39.05 -0.11 -4.53
N ALA A 8 38.44 -1.08 -3.85
CA ALA A 8 38.98 -2.43 -3.77
C ALA A 8 38.86 -3.10 -5.16
N ILE A 9 39.91 -3.80 -5.57
CA ILE A 9 40.04 -4.51 -6.84
C ILE A 9 39.21 -5.80 -6.76
N GLY A 10 37.91 -5.68 -6.89
CA GLY A 10 36.97 -6.73 -7.23
C GLY A 10 36.06 -6.11 -8.29
N GLY A 11 35.93 -6.76 -9.45
CA GLY A 11 35.37 -6.14 -10.64
C GLY A 11 33.97 -5.58 -10.39
N ALA A 12 33.80 -4.28 -10.62
CA ALA A 12 32.50 -3.64 -10.62
C ALA A 12 31.62 -4.27 -11.73
N ILE A 13 30.38 -4.58 -11.42
CA ILE A 13 29.44 -5.25 -12.35
C ILE A 13 28.45 -4.21 -12.85
N GLU A 14 28.41 -3.98 -14.16
CA GLU A 14 27.46 -3.08 -14.77
C GLU A 14 26.05 -3.71 -14.78
N SER A 15 25.06 -2.90 -14.38
CA SER A 15 23.66 -3.28 -14.40
C SER A 15 22.77 -2.04 -14.46
N ARG A 16 21.45 -2.26 -14.36
CA ARG A 16 20.44 -1.22 -14.41
C ARG A 16 19.32 -1.50 -13.42
N ILE A 17 18.50 -0.50 -13.17
CA ILE A 17 17.24 -0.68 -12.47
C ILE A 17 16.30 -1.53 -13.34
N CYS A 18 15.50 -2.39 -12.74
CA CYS A 18 14.55 -3.22 -13.47
C CYS A 18 13.54 -2.34 -14.26
N ASP A 19 13.00 -2.88 -15.39
CA ASP A 19 12.21 -2.11 -16.36
C ASP A 19 10.96 -1.43 -15.80
N THR A 20 10.48 -1.87 -14.64
CA THR A 20 9.28 -1.33 -13.98
C THR A 20 9.54 -0.84 -12.58
N CYS A 21 10.79 -0.88 -12.12
CA CYS A 21 11.18 -0.55 -10.76
C CYS A 21 11.49 0.94 -10.57
N GLN A 22 11.30 1.42 -9.35
CA GLN A 22 11.67 2.78 -8.95
C GLN A 22 12.22 2.77 -7.52
N PRO A 23 13.38 2.09 -7.26
CA PRO A 23 13.95 1.99 -5.93
C PRO A 23 14.42 3.35 -5.40
N TYR A 24 14.57 3.41 -4.09
CA TYR A 24 15.31 4.50 -3.46
C TYR A 24 16.82 4.18 -3.48
N LEU A 25 17.63 5.20 -3.82
CA LEU A 25 19.04 5.21 -3.49
C LEU A 25 19.19 5.64 -2.04
N ARG A 26 19.91 4.87 -1.23
CA ARG A 26 20.11 5.14 0.20
C ARG A 26 21.58 5.31 0.55
N GLU A 27 21.85 5.96 1.67
CA GLU A 27 23.19 6.22 2.17
C GLU A 27 23.86 4.97 2.76
N SER A 28 23.07 4.08 3.35
CA SER A 28 23.50 2.79 3.91
C SER A 28 22.53 1.68 3.51
N PRO A 29 22.93 0.39 3.56
CA PRO A 29 22.02 -0.71 3.28
C PRO A 29 20.99 -0.85 4.39
N GLY A 30 19.77 -1.25 4.03
CA GLY A 30 18.63 -1.33 4.94
C GLY A 30 17.72 -0.11 4.89
N THR A 31 16.59 -0.24 5.56
CA THR A 31 15.54 0.79 5.55
C THR A 31 15.87 2.00 6.43
N ALA A 32 16.85 1.88 7.33
CA ALA A 32 17.35 2.98 8.16
C ALA A 32 18.20 3.99 7.38
N GLY A 33 18.79 3.60 6.25
CA GLY A 33 19.63 4.47 5.43
C GLY A 33 18.86 5.69 4.92
N ARG A 34 19.43 6.89 5.09
CA ARG A 34 18.84 8.13 4.58
C ARG A 34 18.63 8.03 3.07
N ILE A 35 17.44 8.43 2.60
CA ILE A 35 17.11 8.43 1.17
C ILE A 35 17.89 9.57 0.49
N LEU A 36 18.70 9.21 -0.51
CA LEU A 36 19.47 10.13 -1.35
C LEU A 36 18.73 10.53 -2.62
N GLY A 37 17.70 9.79 -2.99
CA GLY A 37 16.84 10.04 -4.14
C GLY A 37 16.08 8.79 -4.58
N ARG A 38 15.18 8.98 -5.55
CA ARG A 38 14.45 7.91 -6.23
C ARG A 38 15.11 7.67 -7.58
N LEU A 39 15.25 6.41 -7.97
CA LEU A 39 15.80 5.99 -9.25
C LEU A 39 14.65 5.48 -10.13
N ASP A 40 14.76 5.66 -11.43
CA ASP A 40 13.83 5.13 -12.41
C ASP A 40 14.50 4.06 -13.31
N GLN A 41 13.74 3.45 -14.18
CA GLN A 41 14.20 2.36 -15.06
C GLN A 41 15.30 2.76 -16.06
N THR A 42 15.54 4.05 -16.28
CA THR A 42 16.59 4.52 -17.18
C THR A 42 17.96 4.56 -16.52
N VAL A 43 18.01 4.40 -15.20
CA VAL A 43 19.23 4.47 -14.43
C VAL A 43 20.08 3.22 -14.60
N THR A 44 21.33 3.43 -15.04
CA THR A 44 22.39 2.44 -15.08
C THR A 44 23.40 2.67 -13.96
N PHE A 45 24.03 1.61 -13.49
CA PHE A 45 24.98 1.69 -12.40
C PHE A 45 26.06 0.62 -12.47
N GLN A 46 27.15 0.85 -11.75
CA GLN A 46 28.14 -0.17 -11.43
C GLN A 46 27.91 -0.65 -9.99
N ALA A 47 27.58 -1.93 -9.79
CA ALA A 47 27.58 -2.56 -8.50
C ALA A 47 29.01 -2.82 -8.05
N VAL A 48 29.37 -2.31 -6.88
CA VAL A 48 30.74 -2.36 -6.33
C VAL A 48 30.82 -3.11 -5.01
N GLY A 49 29.68 -3.49 -4.43
CA GLY A 49 29.58 -4.22 -3.19
C GLY A 49 28.17 -4.71 -2.92
N ARG A 50 28.04 -5.50 -1.87
CA ARG A 50 26.75 -6.02 -1.38
C ARG A 50 26.69 -5.99 0.14
N SER A 51 25.47 -6.04 0.69
CA SER A 51 25.26 -6.31 2.12
C SER A 51 25.61 -7.76 2.47
N ALA A 52 25.84 -8.02 3.77
CA ALA A 52 26.18 -9.35 4.27
C ALA A 52 25.12 -10.41 3.88
N ASP A 53 23.84 -10.06 3.93
CA ASP A 53 22.70 -10.88 3.54
C ASP A 53 22.39 -10.87 2.03
N SER A 54 23.17 -10.12 1.23
CA SER A 54 23.01 -9.95 -0.23
C SER A 54 21.68 -9.32 -0.67
N THR A 55 20.95 -8.66 0.22
CA THR A 55 19.67 -8.00 -0.12
C THR A 55 19.86 -6.59 -0.66
N TRP A 56 21.01 -5.96 -0.41
CA TRP A 56 21.34 -4.61 -0.88
C TRP A 56 22.62 -4.60 -1.70
N LEU A 57 22.64 -3.77 -2.75
CA LEU A 57 23.80 -3.53 -3.60
C LEU A 57 24.32 -2.12 -3.36
N GLN A 58 25.66 -2.03 -3.20
CA GLN A 58 26.36 -0.75 -3.21
C GLN A 58 26.66 -0.37 -4.66
N VAL A 59 26.17 0.80 -5.08
CA VAL A 59 26.15 1.17 -6.51
C VAL A 59 26.73 2.57 -6.75
N ASN A 60 27.43 2.71 -7.86
CA ASN A 60 27.81 3.98 -8.47
C ASN A 60 26.90 4.21 -9.69
N LEU A 61 26.12 5.29 -9.70
CA LEU A 61 25.26 5.61 -10.85
C LEU A 61 26.11 6.11 -12.03
N THR A 62 26.01 5.41 -13.18
CA THR A 62 26.89 5.71 -14.32
C THR A 62 26.35 6.79 -15.24
N ASN A 63 25.02 6.91 -15.36
CA ASN A 63 24.36 7.94 -16.17
C ASN A 63 23.78 9.10 -15.35
N ASP A 64 24.15 9.23 -14.09
CA ASP A 64 23.75 10.34 -13.23
C ASP A 64 24.78 11.49 -13.32
N PRO A 65 24.39 12.71 -13.73
CA PRO A 65 25.28 13.87 -13.78
C PRO A 65 25.94 14.20 -12.43
N ARG A 66 25.27 13.85 -11.33
CA ARG A 66 25.77 14.05 -9.95
C ARG A 66 26.67 12.93 -9.48
N ARG A 67 26.82 11.87 -10.26
CA ARG A 67 27.61 10.66 -9.93
C ARG A 67 27.29 10.15 -8.51
N ARG A 68 26.00 10.05 -8.18
CA ARG A 68 25.58 9.61 -6.86
C ARG A 68 26.04 8.19 -6.60
N PHE A 69 26.44 7.96 -5.38
CA PHE A 69 26.85 6.69 -4.82
C PHE A 69 25.89 6.34 -3.67
N GLY A 70 25.57 5.07 -3.49
CA GLY A 70 24.70 4.65 -2.41
C GLY A 70 24.30 3.18 -2.49
N TRP A 71 23.21 2.85 -1.85
CA TRP A 71 22.68 1.50 -1.75
C TRP A 71 21.30 1.41 -2.39
N VAL A 72 21.09 0.34 -3.14
CA VAL A 72 19.82 0.03 -3.78
C VAL A 72 19.39 -1.40 -3.41
N PHE A 73 18.10 -1.61 -3.20
CA PHE A 73 17.58 -2.95 -2.92
C PHE A 73 17.76 -3.84 -4.15
N ARG A 74 18.41 -5.00 -3.97
CA ARG A 74 18.86 -5.88 -5.05
C ARG A 74 17.73 -6.30 -6.00
N ASP A 75 16.60 -6.74 -5.45
CA ASP A 75 15.48 -7.30 -6.24
C ASP A 75 14.77 -6.26 -7.12
N LEU A 76 15.13 -4.98 -6.98
CA LEU A 76 14.68 -3.90 -7.85
C LEU A 76 15.73 -3.53 -8.92
N THR A 77 16.68 -4.43 -9.17
CA THR A 77 17.73 -4.31 -10.20
C THR A 77 17.70 -5.48 -11.16
N ALA A 78 18.35 -5.34 -12.30
CA ALA A 78 18.50 -6.43 -13.27
C ALA A 78 19.72 -7.36 -13.00
N LEU A 79 20.36 -7.25 -11.82
CA LEU A 79 21.54 -8.05 -11.49
C LEU A 79 21.14 -9.47 -11.08
N ARG A 80 21.82 -10.47 -11.66
CA ARG A 80 21.55 -11.88 -11.38
C ARG A 80 22.26 -12.35 -10.10
N ASP A 81 21.72 -13.37 -9.43
CA ASP A 81 22.26 -13.93 -8.19
C ASP A 81 23.73 -14.36 -8.31
N ALA A 82 24.11 -14.97 -9.43
CA ALA A 82 25.48 -15.39 -9.70
C ALA A 82 26.46 -14.20 -9.70
N ASP A 83 26.01 -13.07 -10.22
CA ASP A 83 26.83 -11.86 -10.31
C ASP A 83 26.92 -11.19 -8.92
N VAL A 84 25.84 -11.19 -8.14
CA VAL A 84 25.82 -10.65 -6.76
C VAL A 84 26.81 -11.40 -5.86
N SER A 85 26.90 -12.72 -6.00
CA SER A 85 27.81 -13.54 -5.17
C SER A 85 29.29 -13.18 -5.35
N MET A 86 29.67 -12.60 -6.49
CA MET A 86 31.04 -12.16 -6.80
C MET A 86 31.39 -10.79 -6.18
N LEU A 87 30.40 -10.03 -5.72
CA LEU A 87 30.63 -8.73 -5.12
C LEU A 87 31.15 -8.85 -3.67
N PRO A 88 32.10 -8.01 -3.25
CA PRO A 88 32.54 -7.97 -1.86
C PRO A 88 31.42 -7.53 -0.93
N VAL A 89 31.40 -8.07 0.30
CA VAL A 89 30.55 -7.57 1.38
C VAL A 89 31.13 -6.23 1.86
N THR A 90 30.35 -5.16 1.74
CA THR A 90 30.78 -3.79 2.05
C THR A 90 29.89 -3.07 3.07
N GLY A 91 28.81 -3.71 3.54
CA GLY A 91 27.94 -3.13 4.56
C GLY A 91 27.06 -4.15 5.27
N GLU A 92 26.63 -3.78 6.46
CA GLU A 92 25.62 -4.50 7.24
C GLU A 92 24.26 -3.81 7.09
N VAL A 93 23.21 -4.61 6.97
CA VAL A 93 21.83 -4.08 6.88
C VAL A 93 21.43 -3.54 8.24
N VAL A 94 20.99 -2.28 8.25
CA VAL A 94 20.38 -1.66 9.41
C VAL A 94 18.97 -1.23 9.02
N ASP A 95 17.98 -1.99 9.50
CA ASP A 95 16.60 -1.62 9.29
C ASP A 95 16.17 -0.49 10.24
N ALA A 96 15.41 0.42 9.71
CA ALA A 96 14.84 1.48 10.53
C ALA A 96 13.97 0.85 11.62
N THR A 97 14.21 1.24 12.87
CA THR A 97 13.11 1.24 13.83
C THR A 97 12.03 2.13 13.20
N PRO A 98 10.79 1.63 12.99
CA PRO A 98 9.78 2.45 12.34
C PRO A 98 9.66 3.75 13.13
N ALA A 99 10.07 4.87 12.50
CA ALA A 99 9.66 6.16 13.01
C ALA A 99 8.13 6.15 13.00
N PRO A 100 7.45 6.68 14.04
CA PRO A 100 6.02 6.87 13.96
C PRO A 100 5.76 7.57 12.62
N LEU A 101 4.82 7.00 11.82
CA LEU A 101 4.37 7.63 10.59
C LEU A 101 3.79 8.98 11.00
N SER A 102 4.65 9.99 11.14
CA SER A 102 4.19 11.34 11.44
C SER A 102 3.56 11.85 10.16
N ILE A 103 2.27 11.78 10.09
CA ILE A 103 1.50 12.57 9.16
C ILE A 103 1.43 13.99 9.73
N ALA A 104 2.51 14.70 9.65
CA ALA A 104 2.36 16.11 9.32
C ALA A 104 1.65 16.09 7.96
N SER A 105 0.62 16.85 7.80
CA SER A 105 -0.33 17.02 6.69
C SER A 105 0.24 16.98 5.24
N ASN A 106 1.41 16.40 4.99
CA ASN A 106 2.17 16.37 3.75
C ASN A 106 2.88 15.02 3.48
N SER A 107 2.50 13.91 4.13
CA SER A 107 3.21 12.64 3.94
C SER A 107 3.00 12.01 2.54
N GLY A 108 2.08 12.53 1.74
CA GLY A 108 1.73 11.96 0.44
C GLY A 108 1.02 10.59 0.52
N LEU A 109 0.70 10.10 1.73
CA LEU A 109 0.01 8.82 1.92
C LEU A 109 -1.48 8.90 1.58
N ILE A 110 -2.09 10.05 1.81
CA ILE A 110 -3.50 10.31 1.50
C ILE A 110 -3.57 11.48 0.52
N SER A 111 -4.29 11.29 -0.58
CA SER A 111 -4.53 12.31 -1.60
C SER A 111 -5.96 12.24 -2.13
N GLY A 112 -6.38 13.20 -2.97
CA GLY A 112 -7.70 13.21 -3.61
C GLY A 112 -8.87 13.48 -2.66
N VAL A 113 -8.64 14.02 -1.46
CA VAL A 113 -9.71 14.55 -0.61
C VAL A 113 -10.13 15.91 -1.17
N SER A 114 -11.12 15.90 -2.05
CA SER A 114 -11.43 16.98 -2.99
C SER A 114 -12.89 17.44 -2.91
N ALA A 115 -13.25 18.47 -3.69
CA ALA A 115 -14.63 18.89 -3.90
C ALA A 115 -15.47 17.78 -4.53
N THR A 116 -14.89 16.92 -5.38
CA THR A 116 -15.56 15.75 -5.97
C THR A 116 -15.99 14.77 -4.88
N ALA A 117 -15.13 14.46 -3.92
CA ALA A 117 -15.49 13.62 -2.77
C ALA A 117 -16.66 14.23 -1.98
N ARG A 118 -16.70 15.56 -1.82
CA ARG A 118 -17.81 16.27 -1.17
C ARG A 118 -19.13 16.16 -1.96
N GLN A 119 -19.07 16.25 -3.29
CA GLN A 119 -20.25 16.08 -4.15
C GLN A 119 -20.80 14.65 -4.07
N ILE A 120 -19.92 13.63 -4.07
CA ILE A 120 -20.30 12.23 -3.89
C ILE A 120 -21.00 12.05 -2.54
N PHE A 121 -20.43 12.60 -1.46
CA PHE A 121 -21.04 12.56 -0.13
C PHE A 121 -22.45 13.16 -0.12
N LEU A 122 -22.62 14.38 -0.63
CA LEU A 122 -23.93 15.04 -0.66
C LEU A 122 -24.98 14.25 -1.45
N ARG A 123 -24.57 13.64 -2.59
CA ARG A 123 -25.41 12.70 -3.31
C ARG A 123 -25.79 11.50 -2.44
N GLY A 124 -24.81 10.93 -1.71
CA GLY A 124 -25.04 9.80 -0.81
C GLY A 124 -26.04 10.14 0.31
N GLN A 125 -25.94 11.33 0.90
CA GLN A 125 -26.90 11.79 1.91
C GLN A 125 -28.33 11.85 1.34
N ALA A 126 -28.48 12.35 0.11
CA ALA A 126 -29.79 12.37 -0.58
C ALA A 126 -30.32 10.94 -0.88
N LEU A 127 -29.45 9.95 -1.01
CA LEU A 127 -29.78 8.52 -1.18
C LEU A 127 -29.95 7.76 0.15
N GLY A 128 -29.79 8.45 1.29
CA GLY A 128 -29.92 7.88 2.64
C GLY A 128 -28.68 7.13 3.13
N ASN A 129 -27.51 7.40 2.57
CA ASN A 129 -26.25 6.86 3.09
C ASN A 129 -25.92 7.51 4.44
N ARG A 130 -25.28 6.75 5.33
CA ARG A 130 -25.01 7.15 6.71
C ARG A 130 -23.59 7.70 6.83
N ALA A 131 -23.43 8.96 7.23
CA ALA A 131 -22.17 9.68 7.27
C ALA A 131 -21.08 8.97 8.10
N HIS A 132 -21.46 8.29 9.18
CA HIS A 132 -20.55 7.61 10.11
C HIS A 132 -20.27 6.14 9.76
N VAL A 133 -20.87 5.62 8.68
CA VAL A 133 -20.69 4.25 8.22
C VAL A 133 -19.72 4.19 7.06
N PHE A 134 -18.73 3.36 7.19
CA PHE A 134 -17.86 2.96 6.08
C PHE A 134 -17.97 1.46 5.81
N THR A 135 -17.54 1.02 4.64
CA THR A 135 -17.39 -0.39 4.32
C THR A 135 -16.02 -0.70 3.74
N ARG A 136 -15.73 -2.00 3.57
CA ARG A 136 -14.47 -2.53 3.06
C ARG A 136 -14.75 -3.33 1.80
N VAL A 137 -13.96 -3.10 0.74
CA VAL A 137 -14.11 -3.77 -0.55
C VAL A 137 -12.74 -4.34 -0.96
N GLY A 138 -12.68 -5.64 -1.30
CA GLY A 138 -11.39 -6.19 -1.71
C GLY A 138 -11.26 -7.71 -1.63
N ASP A 139 -10.01 -8.14 -1.52
CA ASP A 139 -9.58 -9.53 -1.49
C ASP A 139 -9.34 -10.08 -0.06
N SER A 140 -8.55 -11.17 0.06
CA SER A 140 -8.18 -11.79 1.34
C SER A 140 -7.56 -10.82 2.35
N ILE A 141 -6.75 -9.86 1.86
CA ILE A 141 -6.11 -8.89 2.74
C ILE A 141 -7.16 -7.95 3.35
N THR A 142 -8.24 -7.67 2.62
CA THR A 142 -9.36 -6.82 3.09
C THR A 142 -10.38 -7.61 3.93
N ALA A 143 -10.64 -8.87 3.58
CA ALA A 143 -11.52 -9.76 4.34
C ALA A 143 -10.90 -10.23 5.67
N SER A 144 -9.60 -10.07 5.84
CA SER A 144 -8.86 -10.49 7.03
C SER A 144 -9.39 -9.86 8.32
N PRO A 145 -9.52 -10.63 9.42
CA PRO A 145 -9.90 -10.11 10.73
C PRO A 145 -8.88 -9.12 11.31
N TYR A 146 -7.66 -9.06 10.76
CA TYR A 146 -6.63 -8.10 11.14
C TYR A 146 -6.87 -6.69 10.57
N PHE A 147 -7.71 -6.56 9.53
CA PHE A 147 -8.00 -5.27 8.92
C PHE A 147 -9.16 -4.58 9.63
N LEU A 148 -8.86 -3.53 10.38
CA LEU A 148 -9.76 -2.63 11.13
C LEU A 148 -10.56 -3.29 12.27
N THR A 149 -10.87 -4.60 12.20
CA THR A 149 -11.68 -5.30 13.20
C THR A 149 -11.15 -5.17 14.63
N PRO A 150 -9.83 -5.22 14.90
CA PRO A 150 -9.32 -5.03 16.26
C PRO A 150 -9.63 -3.66 16.88
N LEU A 151 -9.89 -2.63 16.07
CA LEU A 151 -10.32 -1.30 16.57
C LEU A 151 -11.72 -1.34 17.20
N SER A 152 -12.56 -2.32 16.86
CA SER A 152 -13.91 -2.46 17.44
C SER A 152 -13.93 -3.03 18.85
N SER A 153 -12.85 -3.68 19.27
CA SER A 153 -12.77 -4.38 20.57
C SER A 153 -12.58 -3.47 21.77
N GLY A 154 -12.24 -2.20 21.56
CA GLY A 154 -11.84 -1.28 22.64
C GLY A 154 -10.41 -1.49 23.15
N ASN A 155 -9.72 -2.57 22.71
CA ASN A 155 -8.33 -2.85 23.07
C ASN A 155 -7.37 -2.30 22.00
N TYR A 156 -7.30 -0.98 21.92
CA TYR A 156 -6.43 -0.28 20.98
C TYR A 156 -5.49 0.71 21.71
N ASP A 157 -4.38 1.00 21.06
CA ASP A 157 -3.45 2.04 21.48
C ASP A 157 -3.11 2.91 20.27
N LEU A 158 -3.62 4.14 20.26
CA LEU A 158 -3.39 5.09 19.15
C LEU A 158 -2.00 5.74 19.24
N GLY A 159 -1.23 5.52 20.31
CA GLY A 159 0.13 6.04 20.47
C GLY A 159 0.21 7.55 20.21
N ALA A 160 1.16 7.95 19.38
CA ALA A 160 1.36 9.36 19.01
C ALA A 160 0.18 9.96 18.22
N TYR A 161 -0.72 9.13 17.71
CA TYR A 161 -1.88 9.55 16.88
C TYR A 161 -3.16 9.77 17.70
N GLN A 162 -3.10 9.64 19.03
CA GLN A 162 -4.26 9.77 19.92
C GLN A 162 -5.04 11.07 19.68
N ASN A 163 -4.38 12.20 19.65
CA ASN A 163 -5.03 13.50 19.47
C ASN A 163 -5.58 13.71 18.07
N GLU A 164 -5.01 13.05 17.07
CA GLU A 164 -5.42 13.16 15.68
C GLU A 164 -6.64 12.28 15.38
N LEU A 165 -6.59 11.02 15.81
CA LEU A 165 -7.51 9.98 15.32
C LEU A 165 -8.65 9.64 16.29
N TRP A 166 -8.61 10.12 17.52
CA TRP A 166 -9.60 9.80 18.54
C TRP A 166 -11.04 10.12 18.12
N ASP A 167 -11.26 11.32 17.56
CA ASP A 167 -12.60 11.73 17.14
C ASP A 167 -13.10 10.89 15.95
N THR A 168 -12.21 10.49 15.04
CA THR A 168 -12.55 9.66 13.89
C THR A 168 -12.91 8.25 14.33
N LEU A 169 -12.16 7.69 15.28
CA LEU A 169 -12.46 6.38 15.84
C LEU A 169 -13.84 6.36 16.51
N ARG A 170 -14.22 7.42 17.20
CA ARG A 170 -15.56 7.55 17.82
C ARG A 170 -16.67 7.87 16.85
N PHE A 171 -16.38 8.62 15.79
CA PHE A 171 -17.35 8.97 14.76
C PHE A 171 -17.73 7.76 13.91
N SER A 172 -16.76 6.92 13.56
CA SER A 172 -16.95 5.78 12.66
C SER A 172 -17.46 4.55 13.42
N SER A 173 -18.41 3.81 12.86
CA SER A 173 -19.10 2.72 13.57
C SER A 173 -18.93 1.31 12.99
N SER A 174 -18.22 1.15 11.88
CA SER A 174 -18.24 -0.10 11.09
C SER A 174 -16.98 -0.96 11.24
N PHE A 175 -16.13 -0.71 12.24
CA PHE A 175 -14.85 -1.41 12.39
C PHE A 175 -14.97 -2.93 12.52
N GLY A 176 -16.01 -3.44 13.20
CA GLY A 176 -16.25 -4.86 13.40
C GLY A 176 -17.11 -5.53 12.33
N ASP A 177 -17.67 -4.77 11.39
CA ASP A 177 -18.64 -5.30 10.43
C ASP A 177 -17.94 -6.15 9.35
N ALA A 178 -18.43 -7.35 9.08
CA ALA A 178 -18.02 -8.12 7.92
C ALA A 178 -18.56 -7.48 6.63
N SER A 179 -17.81 -7.53 5.54
CA SER A 179 -18.23 -7.02 4.24
C SER A 179 -18.68 -8.15 3.31
N LEU A 180 -19.75 -7.93 2.56
CA LEU A 180 -20.20 -8.79 1.48
C LEU A 180 -19.39 -8.58 0.19
N ALA A 181 -18.62 -7.48 0.11
CA ALA A 181 -17.79 -7.12 -1.03
C ALA A 181 -16.30 -7.38 -0.81
N ALA A 182 -15.94 -8.26 0.12
CA ALA A 182 -14.58 -8.69 0.36
C ALA A 182 -14.48 -10.19 0.59
N GLY A 183 -13.53 -10.86 -0.08
CA GLY A 183 -13.40 -12.31 0.05
C GLY A 183 -12.03 -12.85 -0.38
N ASN A 184 -11.70 -14.06 0.11
CA ASN A 184 -10.44 -14.72 -0.15
C ASN A 184 -10.32 -15.10 -1.64
N GLY A 185 -9.19 -14.73 -2.27
CA GLY A 185 -8.90 -15.07 -3.65
C GLY A 185 -9.69 -14.23 -4.69
N TRP A 186 -10.42 -13.19 -4.25
CA TRP A 186 -11.18 -12.36 -5.18
C TRP A 186 -10.30 -11.45 -6.01
N GLY A 187 -10.66 -11.35 -7.31
CA GLY A 187 -10.24 -10.29 -8.20
C GLY A 187 -11.31 -9.21 -8.34
N ALA A 188 -11.00 -8.16 -9.07
CA ALA A 188 -11.94 -7.06 -9.32
C ALA A 188 -13.20 -7.51 -10.08
N ASP A 189 -13.10 -8.56 -10.90
CA ASP A 189 -14.22 -9.19 -11.61
C ASP A 189 -15.26 -9.77 -10.66
N ARG A 190 -14.82 -10.41 -9.56
CA ARG A 190 -15.69 -11.07 -8.58
C ARG A 190 -16.58 -10.09 -7.83
N ILE A 191 -16.04 -8.92 -7.53
CA ILE A 191 -16.77 -7.83 -6.87
C ILE A 191 -17.95 -7.32 -7.73
N LEU A 192 -17.81 -7.43 -9.06
CA LEU A 192 -18.79 -6.99 -10.07
C LEU A 192 -19.68 -8.09 -10.61
N GLN A 193 -19.42 -9.36 -10.28
CA GLN A 193 -20.13 -10.50 -10.84
C GLN A 193 -21.48 -10.69 -10.16
N ASN A 194 -22.55 -10.65 -10.94
CA ASN A 194 -23.91 -10.91 -10.46
C ASN A 194 -24.03 -12.25 -9.74
N GLY A 195 -24.70 -12.25 -8.59
CA GLY A 195 -24.96 -13.44 -7.78
C GLY A 195 -23.72 -14.13 -7.20
N PHE A 196 -22.52 -13.56 -7.39
CA PHE A 196 -21.29 -14.20 -6.91
C PHE A 196 -21.21 -14.18 -5.38
N ASN A 197 -21.15 -15.40 -4.79
CA ASN A 197 -21.06 -15.60 -3.35
C ASN A 197 -22.12 -14.80 -2.55
N ALA A 198 -23.26 -14.53 -3.17
CA ALA A 198 -24.29 -13.68 -2.63
C ALA A 198 -25.14 -14.42 -1.60
N PRO A 199 -25.33 -13.88 -0.37
CA PRO A 199 -26.37 -14.37 0.51
C PRO A 199 -27.75 -14.10 -0.10
N GLU A 200 -28.78 -14.84 0.35
CA GLU A 200 -30.15 -14.73 -0.18
C GLU A 200 -30.68 -13.29 -0.24
N VAL A 201 -30.32 -12.45 0.73
CA VAL A 201 -30.71 -11.05 0.81
C VAL A 201 -30.18 -10.20 -0.37
N CYS A 202 -29.17 -10.66 -1.08
CA CYS A 202 -28.59 -10.00 -2.25
C CYS A 202 -29.27 -10.42 -3.56
N GLY A 203 -29.91 -11.60 -3.61
CA GLY A 203 -30.44 -12.13 -4.85
C GLY A 203 -29.36 -12.25 -5.93
N ASP A 204 -29.59 -11.67 -7.11
CA ASP A 204 -28.66 -11.67 -8.23
C ASP A 204 -27.79 -10.39 -8.32
N GLU A 205 -27.77 -9.59 -7.27
CA GLU A 205 -26.91 -8.38 -7.26
C GLU A 205 -25.43 -8.75 -7.18
N PRO A 206 -24.52 -7.91 -7.81
CA PRO A 206 -23.10 -8.01 -7.53
C PRO A 206 -22.79 -7.75 -6.06
N PRO A 207 -21.73 -8.37 -5.49
CA PRO A 207 -21.32 -8.14 -4.10
C PRO A 207 -21.20 -6.65 -3.71
N LEU A 208 -20.64 -5.82 -4.59
CA LEU A 208 -20.49 -4.38 -4.36
C LEU A 208 -21.83 -3.67 -4.18
N VAL A 209 -22.76 -3.93 -5.07
CA VAL A 209 -24.10 -3.28 -5.06
C VAL A 209 -24.88 -3.72 -3.83
N CYS A 210 -24.88 -5.00 -3.54
CA CYS A 210 -25.54 -5.54 -2.36
C CYS A 210 -24.97 -4.95 -1.06
N GLU A 211 -23.65 -4.92 -0.91
CA GLU A 211 -22.97 -4.33 0.24
C GLU A 211 -23.41 -2.87 0.46
N TYR A 212 -23.40 -2.06 -0.60
CA TYR A 212 -23.77 -0.65 -0.52
C TYR A 212 -25.26 -0.46 -0.23
N ARG A 213 -26.12 -1.29 -0.81
CA ARG A 213 -27.57 -1.23 -0.56
C ARG A 213 -27.91 -1.56 0.89
N ILE A 214 -27.25 -2.58 1.46
CA ILE A 214 -27.53 -3.03 2.83
C ILE A 214 -26.89 -2.10 3.86
N ARG A 215 -25.61 -1.76 3.68
CA ARG A 215 -24.84 -0.99 4.65
C ARG A 215 -25.10 0.51 4.60
N LYS A 216 -25.52 1.03 3.44
CA LYS A 216 -25.70 2.48 3.23
C LYS A 216 -24.48 3.30 3.69
N PRO A 217 -23.26 2.94 3.27
CA PRO A 217 -22.05 3.61 3.75
C PRO A 217 -21.87 4.96 3.06
N ALA A 218 -21.24 5.92 3.74
CA ALA A 218 -20.73 7.12 3.09
C ALA A 218 -19.39 6.90 2.39
N VAL A 219 -18.59 5.94 2.86
CA VAL A 219 -17.22 5.67 2.40
C VAL A 219 -17.01 4.18 2.16
N ALA A 220 -16.31 3.83 1.10
CA ALA A 220 -15.78 2.48 0.86
C ALA A 220 -14.26 2.52 0.81
N LEU A 221 -13.60 1.74 1.67
CA LEU A 221 -12.16 1.51 1.64
C LEU A 221 -11.88 0.34 0.68
N ILE A 222 -11.33 0.64 -0.49
CA ILE A 222 -11.21 -0.31 -1.60
C ILE A 222 -9.75 -0.68 -1.83
N MET A 223 -9.39 -1.94 -1.59
CA MET A 223 -8.10 -2.52 -1.99
C MET A 223 -8.35 -3.85 -2.68
N ILE A 224 -8.17 -3.87 -3.99
CA ILE A 224 -8.29 -5.02 -4.87
C ILE A 224 -7.16 -4.98 -5.90
N GLY A 225 -6.73 -6.12 -6.40
CA GLY A 225 -5.70 -6.20 -7.42
C GLY A 225 -4.57 -7.16 -7.09
N THR A 226 -4.42 -7.60 -5.83
CA THR A 226 -3.38 -8.55 -5.43
C THR A 226 -3.50 -9.87 -6.19
N ASN A 227 -4.72 -10.38 -6.35
CA ASN A 227 -4.98 -11.59 -7.13
C ASN A 227 -4.95 -11.31 -8.63
N ASP A 228 -5.51 -10.18 -9.07
CA ASP A 228 -5.52 -9.78 -10.49
C ASP A 228 -4.09 -9.64 -11.04
N SER A 229 -3.13 -9.16 -10.23
CA SER A 229 -1.73 -9.07 -10.64
C SER A 229 -1.09 -10.41 -10.96
N GLY A 230 -1.69 -11.53 -10.52
CA GLY A 230 -1.23 -12.89 -10.78
C GLY A 230 -1.48 -13.39 -12.21
N GLY A 231 -2.23 -12.69 -13.08
CA GLY A 231 -2.47 -13.20 -14.44
C GLY A 231 -3.52 -12.44 -15.26
N VAL A 232 -4.25 -11.50 -14.67
CA VAL A 232 -5.25 -10.71 -15.39
C VAL A 232 -4.54 -9.72 -16.35
N ASP A 233 -5.14 -9.45 -17.51
CA ASP A 233 -4.67 -8.40 -18.41
C ASP A 233 -4.83 -7.01 -17.74
N PRO A 234 -3.81 -6.14 -17.79
CA PRO A 234 -3.85 -4.82 -17.16
C PRO A 234 -5.03 -3.95 -17.59
N ALA A 235 -5.44 -4.00 -18.87
CA ALA A 235 -6.56 -3.22 -19.37
C ALA A 235 -7.91 -3.79 -18.89
N VAL A 236 -8.00 -5.11 -18.67
CA VAL A 236 -9.18 -5.74 -18.06
C VAL A 236 -9.30 -5.30 -16.60
N TYR A 237 -8.19 -5.33 -15.86
CA TYR A 237 -8.16 -4.87 -14.46
C TYR A 237 -8.56 -3.38 -14.36
N GLU A 238 -7.98 -2.52 -15.20
CA GLU A 238 -8.30 -1.08 -15.21
C GLU A 238 -9.79 -0.82 -15.46
N ARG A 239 -10.40 -1.54 -16.43
CA ARG A 239 -11.83 -1.43 -16.68
C ARG A 239 -12.68 -1.86 -15.48
N ASN A 240 -12.33 -2.99 -14.85
CA ASN A 240 -13.06 -3.48 -13.69
C ASN A 240 -12.92 -2.52 -12.50
N LEU A 241 -11.71 -2.02 -12.21
CA LEU A 241 -11.49 -1.03 -11.16
C LEU A 241 -12.25 0.27 -11.43
N SER A 242 -12.25 0.75 -12.68
CA SER A 242 -13.02 1.93 -13.08
C SER A 242 -14.52 1.70 -12.85
N ARG A 243 -15.04 0.52 -13.18
CA ARG A 243 -16.45 0.19 -12.97
C ARG A 243 -16.82 0.14 -11.48
N ILE A 244 -15.93 -0.38 -10.63
CA ILE A 244 -16.11 -0.34 -9.15
C ILE A 244 -16.23 1.13 -8.67
N VAL A 245 -15.36 2.01 -9.16
CA VAL A 245 -15.39 3.45 -8.82
C VAL A 245 -16.69 4.10 -9.30
N GLU A 246 -17.09 3.85 -10.54
CA GLU A 246 -18.33 4.39 -11.12
C GLU A 246 -19.57 4.00 -10.32
N ILE A 247 -19.73 2.71 -10.00
CA ILE A 247 -20.85 2.22 -9.17
C ILE A 247 -20.83 2.90 -7.81
N SER A 248 -19.66 3.07 -7.20
CA SER A 248 -19.54 3.75 -5.90
C SER A 248 -20.05 5.18 -6.00
N ILE A 249 -19.61 5.94 -7.01
CA ILE A 249 -20.05 7.33 -7.26
C ILE A 249 -21.55 7.38 -7.56
N GLU A 250 -22.07 6.49 -8.40
CA GLU A 250 -23.49 6.40 -8.74
C GLU A 250 -24.36 6.19 -7.49
N MET A 251 -23.91 5.36 -6.55
CA MET A 251 -24.57 5.05 -5.29
C MET A 251 -24.27 6.07 -4.16
N GLY A 252 -23.51 7.14 -4.45
CA GLY A 252 -23.18 8.17 -3.48
C GLY A 252 -22.23 7.69 -2.36
N VAL A 253 -21.39 6.71 -2.66
CA VAL A 253 -20.39 6.16 -1.75
C VAL A 253 -19.01 6.66 -2.21
N ILE A 254 -18.27 7.32 -1.32
CA ILE A 254 -16.91 7.82 -1.65
C ILE A 254 -15.95 6.62 -1.75
N PRO A 255 -15.41 6.31 -2.95
CA PRO A 255 -14.44 5.23 -3.09
C PRO A 255 -13.04 5.72 -2.71
N VAL A 256 -12.50 5.25 -1.59
CA VAL A 256 -11.11 5.47 -1.21
C VAL A 256 -10.29 4.33 -1.77
N LEU A 257 -9.58 4.55 -2.87
CA LEU A 257 -8.73 3.53 -3.46
C LEU A 257 -7.44 3.36 -2.66
N SER A 258 -6.95 2.13 -2.57
CA SER A 258 -5.66 1.81 -1.95
C SER A 258 -4.74 1.15 -2.94
N THR A 259 -3.47 1.54 -2.95
CA THR A 259 -2.44 0.74 -3.59
C THR A 259 -2.31 -0.61 -2.89
N ILE A 260 -1.97 -1.67 -3.65
CA ILE A 260 -1.71 -3.01 -3.11
C ILE A 260 -0.29 -3.09 -2.53
N PRO A 261 -0.05 -3.96 -1.55
CA PRO A 261 1.28 -4.16 -0.98
C PRO A 261 2.27 -4.70 -2.02
N PRO A 262 3.59 -4.65 -1.76
CA PRO A 262 4.56 -5.40 -2.54
C PRO A 262 4.23 -6.89 -2.58
N LYS A 263 4.71 -7.58 -3.62
CA LYS A 263 4.70 -9.04 -3.71
C LYS A 263 6.15 -9.50 -3.84
N LEU A 264 6.61 -10.23 -2.85
CA LEU A 264 8.01 -10.67 -2.74
C LEU A 264 8.17 -12.17 -2.99
N ASN A 265 7.09 -12.87 -3.28
CA ASN A 265 7.10 -14.31 -3.52
C ASN A 265 7.84 -14.70 -4.81
N ASP A 266 7.90 -13.80 -5.81
CA ASP A 266 8.75 -13.87 -6.99
C ASP A 266 8.89 -12.50 -7.67
N ALA A 267 9.94 -12.32 -8.50
CA ALA A 267 10.25 -11.06 -9.17
C ALA A 267 9.13 -10.60 -10.14
N TRP A 268 8.53 -11.55 -10.88
CA TRP A 268 7.46 -11.25 -11.84
C TRP A 268 6.21 -10.68 -11.14
N ASN A 269 5.82 -11.27 -10.01
CA ASN A 269 4.72 -10.76 -9.19
C ASN A 269 5.03 -9.38 -8.60
N GLY A 270 6.28 -9.13 -8.21
CA GLY A 270 6.73 -7.84 -7.71
C GLY A 270 6.58 -6.72 -8.76
N GLU A 271 7.01 -6.96 -9.98
CA GLU A 271 6.86 -6.02 -11.10
C GLU A 271 5.40 -5.74 -11.43
N ARG A 272 4.58 -6.78 -11.45
CA ARG A 272 3.14 -6.63 -11.71
C ARG A 272 2.45 -5.84 -10.60
N ALA A 273 2.79 -6.05 -9.33
CA ALA A 273 2.23 -5.25 -8.23
C ALA A 273 2.50 -3.75 -8.43
N LEU A 274 3.69 -3.37 -8.90
CA LEU A 274 4.02 -1.98 -9.24
C LEU A 274 3.20 -1.47 -10.44
N GLN A 275 2.99 -2.30 -11.46
CA GLN A 275 2.15 -1.95 -12.60
C GLN A 275 0.69 -1.71 -12.16
N TRP A 276 0.15 -2.58 -11.30
CA TRP A 276 -1.20 -2.42 -10.73
C TRP A 276 -1.32 -1.14 -9.91
N ASN A 277 -0.32 -0.83 -9.09
CA ASN A 277 -0.31 0.41 -8.32
C ASN A 277 -0.30 1.67 -9.18
N ARG A 278 0.32 1.63 -10.36
CA ARG A 278 0.21 2.73 -11.35
C ARG A 278 -1.22 2.86 -11.88
N ILE A 279 -1.87 1.74 -12.22
CA ILE A 279 -3.26 1.74 -12.69
C ILE A 279 -4.18 2.31 -11.60
N ILE A 280 -4.05 1.84 -10.34
CA ILE A 280 -4.85 2.33 -9.21
C ILE A 280 -4.70 3.86 -9.05
N LYS A 281 -3.47 4.36 -9.09
CA LYS A 281 -3.20 5.81 -8.98
C LYS A 281 -3.80 6.61 -10.14
N ASN A 282 -3.70 6.09 -11.36
CA ASN A 282 -4.26 6.72 -12.55
C ASN A 282 -5.80 6.75 -12.50
N VAL A 283 -6.43 5.66 -12.05
CA VAL A 283 -7.89 5.61 -11.86
C VAL A 283 -8.32 6.60 -10.78
N ALA A 284 -7.65 6.62 -9.62
CA ALA A 284 -7.95 7.59 -8.56
C ALA A 284 -7.85 9.04 -9.06
N GLN A 285 -6.83 9.36 -9.82
CA GLN A 285 -6.64 10.70 -10.41
C GLN A 285 -7.71 11.01 -11.46
N ARG A 286 -8.06 10.06 -12.33
CA ARG A 286 -9.06 10.22 -13.39
C ARG A 286 -10.43 10.57 -12.85
N TYR A 287 -10.84 9.93 -11.77
CA TYR A 287 -12.15 10.15 -11.14
C TYR A 287 -12.11 11.20 -10.02
N ASP A 288 -10.96 11.78 -9.73
CA ASP A 288 -10.72 12.72 -8.61
C ASP A 288 -11.27 12.17 -7.28
N VAL A 289 -10.92 10.92 -6.97
CA VAL A 289 -11.32 10.21 -5.76
C VAL A 289 -10.15 9.99 -4.81
N PRO A 290 -10.40 9.83 -3.50
CA PRO A 290 -9.35 9.65 -2.51
C PRO A 290 -8.51 8.40 -2.76
N LEU A 291 -7.21 8.53 -2.50
CA LEU A 291 -6.21 7.47 -2.59
C LEU A 291 -5.46 7.32 -1.26
N MET A 292 -5.39 6.09 -0.76
CA MET A 292 -4.46 5.63 0.27
C MET A 292 -3.24 4.99 -0.39
N ASP A 293 -2.03 5.56 -0.26
CA ASP A 293 -0.82 4.92 -0.78
C ASP A 293 -0.23 3.95 0.25
N TYR A 294 -0.91 2.82 0.43
CA TYR A 294 -0.48 1.77 1.36
C TYR A 294 0.88 1.17 0.97
N TRP A 295 1.15 1.00 -0.34
CA TRP A 295 2.45 0.58 -0.82
C TRP A 295 3.57 1.51 -0.34
N LEU A 296 3.35 2.83 -0.41
CA LEU A 296 4.30 3.82 0.08
C LEU A 296 4.49 3.73 1.60
N ALA A 297 3.41 3.50 2.35
CA ALA A 297 3.45 3.38 3.80
C ALA A 297 4.31 2.19 4.27
N LEU A 298 4.38 1.13 3.48
CA LEU A 298 5.13 -0.09 3.81
C LEU A 298 6.64 0.01 3.54
N GLN A 299 7.12 1.03 2.83
CA GLN A 299 8.50 1.08 2.33
C GLN A 299 9.58 1.07 3.42
N ASN A 300 9.25 1.47 4.63
CA ASN A 300 10.18 1.50 5.75
C ASN A 300 9.89 0.40 6.80
N ALA A 301 8.91 -0.45 6.56
CA ALA A 301 8.60 -1.55 7.47
C ALA A 301 9.57 -2.74 7.23
N PRO A 302 9.91 -3.51 8.29
CA PRO A 302 10.64 -4.76 8.13
C PRO A 302 9.93 -5.68 7.13
N ASN A 303 10.68 -6.27 6.19
CA ASN A 303 10.12 -7.08 5.10
C ASN A 303 8.92 -6.42 4.38
N TYR A 304 8.94 -5.08 4.25
CA TYR A 304 7.80 -4.29 3.71
C TYR A 304 6.47 -4.59 4.41
N GLY A 305 6.50 -4.94 5.70
CA GLY A 305 5.33 -5.31 6.47
C GLY A 305 4.66 -6.61 6.02
N LEU A 306 5.32 -7.46 5.23
CA LEU A 306 4.76 -8.72 4.76
C LEU A 306 5.08 -9.88 5.70
N SER A 307 4.20 -10.89 5.68
CA SER A 307 4.42 -12.18 6.31
C SER A 307 5.40 -13.04 5.47
N GLU A 308 5.71 -14.24 5.95
CA GLU A 308 6.66 -15.15 5.30
C GLU A 308 6.24 -15.58 3.88
N ASP A 309 4.95 -15.50 3.56
CA ASP A 309 4.46 -15.84 2.22
C ASP A 309 4.80 -14.80 1.15
N GLY A 310 5.30 -13.64 1.57
CA GLY A 310 5.68 -12.55 0.67
C GLY A 310 4.52 -11.87 -0.06
N ILE A 311 3.28 -12.10 0.38
CA ILE A 311 2.06 -11.57 -0.25
C ILE A 311 1.16 -10.85 0.77
N HIS A 312 0.82 -11.54 1.87
CA HIS A 312 -0.07 -10.99 2.87
C HIS A 312 0.67 -10.10 3.87
N PRO A 313 0.06 -9.02 4.34
CA PRO A 313 0.63 -8.22 5.42
C PRO A 313 0.83 -9.05 6.68
N SER A 314 1.89 -8.76 7.43
CA SER A 314 2.16 -9.37 8.73
C SER A 314 1.27 -8.80 9.83
N ALA A 315 1.07 -9.58 10.89
CA ALA A 315 0.38 -9.16 12.10
C ALA A 315 1.24 -9.44 13.33
N PRO A 316 1.08 -8.69 14.45
CA PRO A 316 1.72 -9.00 15.72
C PRO A 316 1.38 -10.42 16.20
N PRO A 317 2.26 -11.08 16.98
CA PRO A 317 2.02 -12.45 17.47
C PRO A 317 0.73 -12.65 18.24
N ASP A 318 0.23 -11.62 18.91
CA ASP A 318 -1.04 -11.62 19.64
C ASP A 318 -2.25 -11.24 18.75
N GLY A 319 -2.03 -10.97 17.46
CA GLY A 319 -3.04 -10.60 16.50
C GLY A 319 -3.62 -9.19 16.64
N ASN A 320 -3.16 -8.39 17.62
CA ASN A 320 -3.70 -7.05 17.85
C ASN A 320 -3.05 -5.99 16.95
N THR A 321 -3.64 -5.76 15.80
CA THR A 321 -3.20 -4.75 14.80
C THR A 321 -3.77 -3.34 15.07
N ALA A 322 -4.35 -3.09 16.23
CA ALA A 322 -4.88 -1.79 16.63
C ALA A 322 -3.92 -0.99 17.55
N ARG A 323 -2.66 -1.41 17.69
CA ARG A 323 -1.66 -0.71 18.48
C ARG A 323 -0.71 0.06 17.57
N PHE A 324 -0.87 1.39 17.50
CA PHE A 324 -0.05 2.27 16.65
C PHE A 324 1.20 2.76 17.39
N THR A 325 1.81 1.86 18.16
CA THR A 325 3.12 2.07 18.82
C THR A 325 4.27 1.78 17.84
N PRO A 326 5.51 2.20 18.11
CA PRO A 326 6.67 1.87 17.29
C PRO A 326 6.81 0.37 17.01
N GLU A 327 6.52 -0.49 18.01
CA GLU A 327 6.55 -1.95 17.89
C GLU A 327 5.42 -2.46 16.99
N GLY A 328 4.20 -1.96 17.18
CA GLY A 328 3.03 -2.33 16.40
C GLY A 328 3.19 -1.94 14.94
N LEU A 329 3.77 -0.77 14.67
CA LEU A 329 4.01 -0.26 13.30
C LEU A 329 5.13 -0.99 12.53
N ARG A 330 5.68 -2.06 13.07
CA ARG A 330 6.54 -3.00 12.34
C ARG A 330 5.73 -3.98 11.48
N TYR A 331 4.43 -4.11 11.71
CA TYR A 331 3.54 -5.09 11.08
C TYR A 331 2.64 -4.44 10.03
N GLY A 332 2.51 -5.08 8.88
CA GLY A 332 1.81 -4.51 7.74
C GLY A 332 0.33 -4.25 7.99
N TYR A 333 -0.39 -5.14 8.67
CA TYR A 333 -1.80 -4.87 9.01
C TYR A 333 -1.97 -3.69 9.97
N THR A 334 -1.05 -3.49 10.93
CA THR A 334 -1.09 -2.32 11.81
C THR A 334 -0.88 -1.03 11.04
N ILE A 335 0.10 -1.01 10.10
CA ILE A 335 0.33 0.13 9.20
C ILE A 335 -0.92 0.39 8.35
N ARG A 336 -1.53 -0.67 7.79
CA ARG A 336 -2.74 -0.55 6.98
C ARG A 336 -3.90 0.08 7.77
N ASN A 337 -4.09 -0.36 9.01
CA ASN A 337 -5.13 0.15 9.89
C ASN A 337 -4.91 1.63 10.21
N LEU A 338 -3.67 2.04 10.48
CA LEU A 338 -3.33 3.44 10.70
C LEU A 338 -3.64 4.29 9.47
N VAL A 339 -3.15 3.90 8.28
CA VAL A 339 -3.37 4.68 7.04
C VAL A 339 -4.85 4.74 6.68
N ALA A 340 -5.61 3.65 6.88
CA ALA A 340 -7.05 3.64 6.66
C ALA A 340 -7.79 4.58 7.62
N LEU A 341 -7.43 4.58 8.91
CA LEU A 341 -8.04 5.49 9.89
C LEU A 341 -7.71 6.96 9.58
N GLN A 342 -6.51 7.23 9.07
CA GLN A 342 -6.10 8.57 8.62
C GLN A 342 -6.85 9.02 7.37
N ALA A 343 -7.14 8.12 6.43
CA ALA A 343 -8.00 8.45 5.29
C ALA A 343 -9.43 8.79 5.74
N LEU A 344 -9.97 8.03 6.69
CA LEU A 344 -11.26 8.32 7.30
C LEU A 344 -11.24 9.66 8.06
N ASP A 345 -10.15 10.00 8.75
CA ASP A 345 -9.99 11.28 9.46
C ASP A 345 -9.97 12.47 8.48
N ALA A 346 -9.21 12.37 7.41
CA ALA A 346 -9.18 13.38 6.38
C ALA A 346 -10.57 13.61 5.76
N LEU A 347 -11.30 12.54 5.47
CA LEU A 347 -12.68 12.64 4.98
C LEU A 347 -13.62 13.24 6.03
N ARG A 348 -13.54 12.81 7.30
CA ARG A 348 -14.37 13.36 8.39
C ARG A 348 -14.19 14.85 8.53
N ARG A 349 -12.94 15.33 8.48
CA ARG A 349 -12.64 16.77 8.66
C ARG A 349 -13.05 17.63 7.48
N TYR A 350 -12.95 17.14 6.25
CA TYR A 350 -13.06 17.97 5.05
C TYR A 350 -14.28 17.66 4.19
N VAL A 351 -14.93 16.51 4.38
CA VAL A 351 -15.97 16.01 3.49
C VAL A 351 -17.28 15.62 4.20
N LEU A 352 -17.21 14.88 5.32
CA LEU A 352 -18.39 14.23 5.93
C LEU A 352 -19.18 15.09 6.92
N TYR A 353 -19.32 16.38 6.68
CA TYR A 353 -20.07 17.33 7.55
C TYR A 353 -21.31 17.91 6.89
#